data_70646ca981afed35fa37a819dfcee3cd
#
_entry.id   70646ca981afed35fa37a819dfcee3cd
#
_cell.length_a   1.000
_cell.length_b   1.000
_cell.length_c   1.000
_cell.angle_alpha   90.00
_cell.angle_beta   90.00
_cell.angle_gamma   90.00
#
_symmetry.space_group_name_H-M   'P 1'
#
loop_
_entity.id
_entity.type
_entity.pdbx_description
1 polymer ?
#
loop_
_entity_poly.entity_id
_entity_poly.type
_entity_poly.pdbx_seq_one_letter_code
_entity_poly.pdbx_strand_id
1 'polypeptide(L)'
;EEYAGIPVRPCYMYALTREGRKPPMVHVRQSIYSLLEPKKKKGNVVNLLGYFSPLVDDCELYDLLHGAGVKTIHEISRCRDYAEYQTMSEANFNLVLHPEARFAAEDFHDRLKIPYIELRRLYQIDKIASQYRAFGAALGVEFDDEEPRKAAEDAVAKFRESHPNAAFAVGEWMNGDPFELALALVRYGFRVPEIYGTLSGENFIYV
;
A
#
# COMPACT_ATOMS: atom_id res chain seq x y z
N GLU A 1 -28.88 -13.28 3.27
CA GLU A 1 -29.20 -13.16 1.84
C GLU A 1 -30.68 -13.47 1.57
N GLU A 2 -31.18 -14.59 2.10
CA GLU A 2 -32.57 -15.08 1.83
C GLU A 2 -33.65 -14.03 2.14
N TYR A 3 -33.50 -13.24 3.22
CA TYR A 3 -34.52 -12.24 3.60
C TYR A 3 -34.22 -10.83 3.07
N ALA A 4 -32.97 -10.52 2.75
CA ALA A 4 -32.60 -9.18 2.33
C ALA A 4 -32.62 -8.99 0.81
N GLY A 5 -32.54 -10.07 0.03
CA GLY A 5 -32.43 -10.02 -1.43
C GLY A 5 -31.16 -9.34 -1.95
N ILE A 6 -30.19 -9.13 -1.08
CA ILE A 6 -28.91 -8.51 -1.37
C ILE A 6 -27.76 -9.39 -0.86
N PRO A 7 -26.57 -9.34 -1.47
CA PRO A 7 -25.41 -10.06 -0.98
C PRO A 7 -25.01 -9.60 0.43
N VAL A 8 -24.83 -10.55 1.33
CA VAL A 8 -24.43 -10.31 2.72
C VAL A 8 -23.24 -11.18 3.07
N ARG A 9 -22.25 -10.61 3.77
CA ARG A 9 -21.10 -11.33 4.28
C ARG A 9 -20.91 -11.01 5.76
N PRO A 10 -20.68 -12.01 6.61
CA PRO A 10 -20.31 -11.75 8.00
C PRO A 10 -18.89 -11.17 8.06
N CYS A 11 -18.68 -10.22 8.95
CA CYS A 11 -17.38 -9.69 9.26
C CYS A 11 -17.12 -9.82 10.76
N TYR A 12 -16.17 -10.66 11.14
CA TYR A 12 -15.83 -10.89 12.54
C TYR A 12 -14.55 -10.11 12.88
N MET A 13 -14.68 -9.09 13.70
CA MET A 13 -13.55 -8.34 14.25
C MET A 13 -13.23 -8.85 15.67
N TYR A 14 -12.23 -9.71 15.78
CA TYR A 14 -11.82 -10.29 17.06
C TYR A 14 -10.89 -9.31 17.83
N ALA A 15 -11.45 -8.21 18.33
CA ALA A 15 -10.66 -7.18 19.00
C ALA A 15 -9.98 -7.63 20.31
N LEU A 16 -10.56 -8.61 20.99
CA LEU A 16 -10.11 -9.05 22.32
C LEU A 16 -9.13 -10.24 22.30
N THR A 17 -8.92 -10.89 21.15
CA THR A 17 -8.09 -12.11 21.07
C THR A 17 -7.03 -11.95 20.00
N ARG A 18 -6.08 -11.03 20.22
CA ARG A 18 -5.07 -10.66 19.21
C ARG A 18 -3.91 -11.64 19.07
N GLU A 19 -3.63 -12.47 20.07
CA GLU A 19 -2.50 -13.38 20.01
C GLU A 19 -2.66 -14.39 18.85
N GLY A 20 -1.72 -14.35 17.92
CA GLY A 20 -1.67 -15.22 16.73
C GLY A 20 -2.74 -14.96 15.67
N ARG A 21 -3.46 -13.85 15.71
CA ARG A 21 -4.51 -13.51 14.73
C ARG A 21 -4.16 -12.28 13.91
N LYS A 22 -4.66 -12.28 12.66
CA LYS A 22 -4.56 -11.11 11.77
C LYS A 22 -5.24 -9.88 12.40
N PRO A 23 -4.75 -8.66 12.13
CA PRO A 23 -5.41 -7.44 12.57
C PRO A 23 -6.89 -7.39 12.14
N PRO A 24 -7.78 -6.77 12.95
CA PRO A 24 -9.22 -6.71 12.63
C PRO A 24 -9.53 -6.16 11.24
N MET A 25 -8.77 -5.15 10.81
CA MET A 25 -8.96 -4.51 9.51
C MET A 25 -8.62 -5.43 8.31
N VAL A 26 -7.81 -6.47 8.51
CA VAL A 26 -7.61 -7.51 7.50
C VAL A 26 -8.90 -8.26 7.23
N HIS A 27 -9.62 -8.64 8.30
CA HIS A 27 -10.92 -9.35 8.17
C HIS A 27 -11.98 -8.46 7.52
N VAL A 28 -12.02 -7.17 7.87
CA VAL A 28 -12.92 -6.19 7.23
C VAL A 28 -12.66 -6.14 5.72
N ARG A 29 -11.40 -5.98 5.30
CA ARG A 29 -11.04 -5.97 3.88
C ARG A 29 -11.43 -7.26 3.18
N GLN A 30 -11.10 -8.40 3.76
CA GLN A 30 -11.47 -9.71 3.18
C GLN A 30 -12.98 -9.86 3.04
N SER A 31 -13.77 -9.48 4.05
CA SER A 31 -15.23 -9.56 4.00
C SER A 31 -15.81 -8.65 2.91
N ILE A 32 -15.36 -7.41 2.82
CA ILE A 32 -15.83 -6.47 1.79
C ILE A 32 -15.49 -7.02 0.41
N TYR A 33 -14.24 -7.37 0.15
CA TYR A 33 -13.83 -7.82 -1.18
C TYR A 33 -14.33 -9.21 -1.55
N SER A 34 -14.77 -10.03 -0.58
CA SER A 34 -15.38 -11.34 -0.86
C SER A 34 -16.72 -11.26 -1.60
N LEU A 35 -17.34 -10.09 -1.65
CA LEU A 35 -18.56 -9.83 -2.42
C LEU A 35 -18.31 -9.68 -3.93
N LEU A 36 -17.06 -9.50 -4.35
CA LEU A 36 -16.70 -9.37 -5.76
C LEU A 36 -16.85 -10.73 -6.48
N GLU A 37 -17.48 -10.71 -7.63
CA GLU A 37 -17.65 -11.87 -8.49
C GLU A 37 -16.65 -11.86 -9.66
N PRO A 38 -16.19 -13.03 -10.14
CA PRO A 38 -15.28 -13.11 -11.27
C PRO A 38 -15.85 -12.44 -12.51
N LYS A 39 -15.07 -11.58 -13.16
CA LYS A 39 -15.39 -10.92 -14.43
C LYS A 39 -14.25 -11.04 -15.44
N LYS A 40 -14.53 -10.75 -16.71
CA LYS A 40 -13.52 -10.69 -17.76
C LYS A 40 -12.56 -9.52 -17.48
N LYS A 41 -11.26 -9.79 -17.51
CA LYS A 41 -10.23 -8.79 -17.28
C LYS A 41 -10.12 -7.78 -18.41
N LYS A 42 -9.76 -6.55 -18.05
CA LYS A 42 -9.45 -5.44 -18.96
C LYS A 42 -8.02 -4.99 -18.71
N GLY A 43 -7.18 -5.01 -19.73
CA GLY A 43 -5.74 -4.75 -19.61
C GLY A 43 -5.36 -3.33 -19.17
N ASN A 44 -6.32 -2.40 -19.12
CA ASN A 44 -6.10 -0.99 -18.77
C ASN A 44 -6.87 -0.57 -17.49
N VAL A 45 -7.23 -1.53 -16.65
CA VAL A 45 -7.96 -1.31 -15.39
C VAL A 45 -7.11 -1.80 -14.23
N VAL A 46 -6.95 -0.99 -13.20
CA VAL A 46 -6.14 -1.26 -12.00
C VAL A 46 -6.95 -0.94 -10.76
N ASN A 47 -6.82 -1.75 -9.71
CA ASN A 47 -7.33 -1.42 -8.40
C ASN A 47 -6.21 -0.91 -7.48
N LEU A 48 -6.48 0.13 -6.70
CA LEU A 48 -5.67 0.52 -5.56
C LEU A 48 -6.27 -0.10 -4.30
N LEU A 49 -5.50 -0.96 -3.65
CA LEU A 49 -5.91 -1.68 -2.43
C LEU A 49 -5.08 -1.17 -1.25
N GLY A 50 -5.75 -0.75 -0.20
CA GLY A 50 -5.01 -0.37 1.01
C GLY A 50 -5.82 0.49 1.95
N TYR A 51 -6.29 1.60 1.48
CA TYR A 51 -7.03 2.58 2.28
C TYR A 51 -8.53 2.50 1.99
N PHE A 52 -9.35 2.86 2.98
CA PHE A 52 -10.79 3.06 2.81
C PHE A 52 -11.12 4.53 2.51
N SER A 53 -10.15 5.41 2.64
CA SER A 53 -10.22 6.77 2.12
C SER A 53 -9.53 6.85 0.77
N PRO A 54 -9.97 7.71 -0.14
CA PRO A 54 -9.29 7.90 -1.42
C PRO A 54 -7.90 8.51 -1.18
N LEU A 55 -6.98 8.25 -2.09
CA LEU A 55 -5.76 9.04 -2.18
C LEU A 55 -6.12 10.49 -2.53
N VAL A 56 -5.22 11.41 -2.20
CA VAL A 56 -5.37 12.82 -2.62
C VAL A 56 -5.37 12.90 -4.14
N ASP A 57 -6.18 13.82 -4.69
CA ASP A 57 -6.39 13.86 -6.14
C ASP A 57 -5.14 14.20 -6.96
N ASP A 58 -4.17 14.88 -6.34
CA ASP A 58 -2.87 15.24 -6.90
C ASP A 58 -1.76 14.21 -6.58
N CYS A 59 -2.12 12.99 -6.16
CA CYS A 59 -1.13 11.94 -5.94
C CYS A 59 -0.48 11.53 -7.25
N GLU A 60 0.86 11.60 -7.30
CA GLU A 60 1.67 11.26 -8.49
C GLU A 60 1.36 9.87 -9.06
N LEU A 61 0.88 8.94 -8.22
CA LEU A 61 0.57 7.59 -8.63
C LEU A 61 -0.49 7.53 -9.74
N TYR A 62 -1.45 8.46 -9.76
CA TYR A 62 -2.43 8.54 -10.83
C TYR A 62 -1.78 8.88 -12.17
N ASP A 63 -0.90 9.88 -12.18
CA ASP A 63 -0.19 10.30 -13.39
C ASP A 63 0.74 9.20 -13.91
N LEU A 64 1.47 8.52 -13.03
CA LEU A 64 2.34 7.39 -13.38
C LEU A 64 1.54 6.24 -14.00
N LEU A 65 0.41 5.86 -13.40
CA LEU A 65 -0.46 4.81 -13.94
C LEU A 65 -1.08 5.21 -15.27
N HIS A 66 -1.57 6.44 -15.40
CA HIS A 66 -2.13 6.94 -16.67
C HIS A 66 -1.07 7.01 -17.75
N GLY A 67 0.15 7.47 -17.42
CA GLY A 67 1.30 7.48 -18.32
C GLY A 67 1.69 6.07 -18.80
N ALA A 68 1.50 5.05 -17.96
CA ALA A 68 1.68 3.64 -18.31
C ALA A 68 0.49 3.03 -19.08
N GLY A 69 -0.52 3.83 -19.47
CA GLY A 69 -1.66 3.39 -20.28
C GLY A 69 -2.85 2.85 -19.49
N VAL A 70 -2.84 2.96 -18.17
CA VAL A 70 -4.01 2.65 -17.33
C VAL A 70 -5.09 3.72 -17.58
N LYS A 71 -6.30 3.27 -17.92
CA LYS A 71 -7.43 4.17 -18.21
C LYS A 71 -8.41 4.29 -17.04
N THR A 72 -8.51 3.24 -16.25
CA THR A 72 -9.43 3.19 -15.11
C THR A 72 -8.70 2.73 -13.88
N ILE A 73 -8.76 3.53 -12.84
CA ILE A 73 -8.20 3.24 -11.53
C ILE A 73 -9.38 3.16 -10.56
N HIS A 74 -9.52 2.01 -9.91
CA HIS A 74 -10.54 1.79 -8.91
C HIS A 74 -9.97 1.92 -7.51
N GLU A 75 -10.64 2.72 -6.71
CA GLU A 75 -10.53 2.75 -5.26
C GLU A 75 -11.91 2.48 -4.68
N ILE A 76 -12.01 1.62 -3.67
CA ILE A 76 -13.32 1.28 -3.08
C ILE A 76 -14.07 2.50 -2.56
N SER A 77 -13.35 3.48 -2.04
CA SER A 77 -13.89 4.74 -1.53
C SER A 77 -14.48 5.66 -2.60
N ARG A 78 -14.14 5.43 -3.87
CA ARG A 78 -14.64 6.20 -5.02
C ARG A 78 -15.77 5.49 -5.77
N CYS A 79 -16.08 4.24 -5.41
CA CYS A 79 -17.20 3.53 -6.01
C CYS A 79 -18.52 4.16 -5.55
N ARG A 80 -19.35 4.58 -6.49
CA ARG A 80 -20.63 5.28 -6.24
C ARG A 80 -21.74 4.33 -5.85
N ASP A 81 -21.67 3.10 -6.34
CA ASP A 81 -22.68 2.07 -6.14
C ASP A 81 -22.09 0.65 -6.21
N TYR A 82 -22.94 -0.34 -5.95
CA TYR A 82 -22.55 -1.75 -5.97
C TYR A 82 -22.16 -2.23 -7.38
N ALA A 83 -22.77 -1.69 -8.43
CA ALA A 83 -22.44 -2.08 -9.80
C ALA A 83 -21.03 -1.62 -10.18
N GLU A 84 -20.68 -0.39 -9.81
CA GLU A 84 -19.31 0.15 -10.00
C GLU A 84 -18.30 -0.63 -9.14
N TYR A 85 -18.62 -0.91 -7.87
CA TYR A 85 -17.79 -1.75 -7.02
C TYR A 85 -17.51 -3.13 -7.67
N GLN A 86 -18.50 -3.77 -8.26
CA GLN A 86 -18.33 -5.05 -8.96
C GLN A 86 -17.38 -4.96 -10.16
N THR A 87 -17.13 -3.77 -10.73
CA THR A 87 -16.18 -3.60 -11.83
C THR A 87 -14.70 -3.70 -11.38
N MET A 88 -14.43 -3.62 -10.07
CA MET A 88 -13.10 -3.91 -9.53
C MET A 88 -12.59 -5.30 -9.91
N SER A 89 -13.51 -6.26 -10.14
CA SER A 89 -13.16 -7.62 -10.63
C SER A 89 -12.61 -7.63 -12.06
N GLU A 90 -12.77 -6.55 -12.82
CA GLU A 90 -12.28 -6.45 -14.20
C GLU A 90 -10.81 -6.02 -14.28
N ALA A 91 -10.20 -5.67 -13.15
CA ALA A 91 -8.82 -5.16 -13.11
C ALA A 91 -7.82 -6.19 -13.65
N ASN A 92 -6.79 -5.67 -14.32
CA ASN A 92 -5.66 -6.45 -14.82
C ASN A 92 -4.70 -6.83 -13.70
N PHE A 93 -4.50 -5.90 -12.74
CA PHE A 93 -3.75 -6.15 -11.52
C PHE A 93 -4.24 -5.25 -10.38
N ASN A 94 -3.83 -5.60 -9.16
CA ASN A 94 -4.03 -4.80 -7.96
C ASN A 94 -2.72 -4.16 -7.53
N LEU A 95 -2.76 -2.89 -7.15
CA LEU A 95 -1.66 -2.20 -6.51
C LEU A 95 -1.94 -2.11 -5.01
N VAL A 96 -1.12 -2.77 -4.22
CA VAL A 96 -1.27 -2.85 -2.75
C VAL A 96 -0.46 -1.73 -2.12
N LEU A 97 -1.15 -0.80 -1.45
CA LEU A 97 -0.56 0.40 -0.85
C LEU A 97 -0.46 0.33 0.68
N HIS A 98 -1.08 -0.69 1.28
CA HIS A 98 -1.05 -0.90 2.73
C HIS A 98 -0.85 -2.37 3.05
N PRO A 99 0.06 -2.73 3.97
CA PRO A 99 0.40 -4.13 4.26
C PRO A 99 -0.80 -5.02 4.60
N GLU A 100 -1.78 -4.49 5.36
CA GLU A 100 -3.01 -5.25 5.69
C GLU A 100 -3.87 -5.60 4.48
N ALA A 101 -3.71 -4.92 3.35
CA ALA A 101 -4.44 -5.22 2.13
C ALA A 101 -3.84 -6.40 1.35
N ARG A 102 -2.62 -6.86 1.69
CA ARG A 102 -1.98 -8.04 1.08
C ARG A 102 -2.90 -9.26 1.12
N PHE A 103 -3.50 -9.54 2.26
CA PHE A 103 -4.41 -10.70 2.40
C PHE A 103 -5.64 -10.62 1.50
N ALA A 104 -6.16 -9.40 1.27
CA ALA A 104 -7.22 -9.21 0.29
C ALA A 104 -6.69 -9.39 -1.13
N ALA A 105 -5.49 -8.91 -1.43
CA ALA A 105 -4.85 -9.07 -2.73
C ALA A 105 -4.52 -10.54 -3.05
N GLU A 106 -4.15 -11.34 -2.05
CA GLU A 106 -3.98 -12.80 -2.17
C GLU A 106 -5.32 -13.47 -2.51
N ASP A 107 -6.43 -13.10 -1.84
CA ASP A 107 -7.77 -13.59 -2.20
C ASP A 107 -8.16 -13.19 -3.64
N PHE A 108 -7.88 -11.95 -4.05
CA PHE A 108 -8.07 -11.53 -5.44
C PHE A 108 -7.26 -12.38 -6.42
N HIS A 109 -6.01 -12.69 -6.07
CA HIS A 109 -5.16 -13.55 -6.90
C HIS A 109 -5.73 -14.95 -7.02
N ASP A 110 -6.08 -15.56 -5.91
CA ASP A 110 -6.53 -16.96 -5.85
C ASP A 110 -7.92 -17.15 -6.44
N ARG A 111 -8.86 -16.30 -6.08
CA ARG A 111 -10.28 -16.43 -6.45
C ARG A 111 -10.63 -15.71 -7.76
N LEU A 112 -10.13 -14.51 -7.96
CA LEU A 112 -10.45 -13.68 -9.13
C LEU A 112 -9.36 -13.72 -10.21
N LYS A 113 -8.20 -14.35 -9.96
CA LYS A 113 -7.06 -14.40 -10.88
C LYS A 113 -6.55 -13.01 -11.27
N ILE A 114 -6.50 -12.10 -10.29
CA ILE A 114 -5.93 -10.76 -10.44
C ILE A 114 -4.58 -10.76 -9.72
N PRO A 115 -3.45 -10.66 -10.42
CA PRO A 115 -2.15 -10.52 -9.78
C PRO A 115 -2.04 -9.19 -9.02
N TYR A 116 -1.06 -9.08 -8.14
CA TYR A 116 -0.83 -7.85 -7.40
C TYR A 116 0.64 -7.46 -7.34
N ILE A 117 0.86 -6.16 -7.17
CA ILE A 117 2.15 -5.53 -6.95
C ILE A 117 2.04 -4.78 -5.62
N GLU A 118 3.03 -4.89 -4.74
CA GLU A 118 3.09 -4.10 -3.51
C GLU A 118 4.00 -2.90 -3.69
N LEU A 119 3.48 -1.72 -3.35
CA LEU A 119 4.29 -0.53 -3.12
C LEU A 119 4.34 -0.28 -1.61
N ARG A 120 5.50 -0.52 -1.04
CA ARG A 120 5.76 -0.28 0.39
C ARG A 120 6.11 1.18 0.64
N ARG A 121 5.69 1.68 1.78
CA ARG A 121 6.18 2.97 2.28
C ARG A 121 7.62 2.79 2.75
N LEU A 122 8.55 3.37 2.03
CA LEU A 122 9.98 3.32 2.29
C LEU A 122 10.50 4.73 2.59
N TYR A 123 11.59 4.79 3.35
CA TYR A 123 12.26 6.05 3.72
C TYR A 123 13.70 6.11 3.21
N GLN A 124 14.26 4.99 2.76
CA GLN A 124 15.56 4.93 2.12
C GLN A 124 15.43 5.28 0.64
N ILE A 125 16.02 6.40 0.21
CA ILE A 125 15.89 6.96 -1.15
C ILE A 125 16.31 5.93 -2.21
N ASP A 126 17.39 5.19 -1.99
CA ASP A 126 17.86 4.13 -2.90
C ASP A 126 16.86 2.97 -3.03
N LYS A 127 16.20 2.61 -1.95
CA LYS A 127 15.13 1.59 -1.97
C LYS A 127 13.87 2.09 -2.66
N ILE A 128 13.50 3.37 -2.45
CA ILE A 128 12.37 4.01 -3.16
C ILE A 128 12.66 3.97 -4.66
N ALA A 129 13.83 4.42 -5.11
CA ALA A 129 14.23 4.38 -6.52
C ALA A 129 14.19 2.95 -7.09
N SER A 130 14.68 1.96 -6.33
CA SER A 130 14.63 0.56 -6.74
C SER A 130 13.21 0.02 -6.85
N GLN A 131 12.31 0.42 -5.93
CA GLN A 131 10.89 0.04 -5.98
C GLN A 131 10.19 0.64 -7.20
N TYR A 132 10.40 1.93 -7.50
CA TYR A 132 9.83 2.57 -8.70
C TYR A 132 10.36 1.95 -9.99
N ARG A 133 11.64 1.60 -10.03
CA ARG A 133 12.23 0.88 -11.18
C ARG A 133 11.58 -0.49 -11.39
N ALA A 134 11.39 -1.26 -10.31
CA ALA A 134 10.72 -2.56 -10.38
C ALA A 134 9.24 -2.42 -10.76
N PHE A 135 8.58 -1.39 -10.27
CA PHE A 135 7.19 -1.09 -10.63
C PHE A 135 7.05 -0.69 -12.09
N GLY A 136 7.90 0.21 -12.58
CA GLY A 136 7.95 0.58 -14.00
C GLY A 136 8.20 -0.62 -14.90
N ALA A 137 9.17 -1.48 -14.56
CA ALA A 137 9.46 -2.70 -15.30
C ALA A 137 8.24 -3.65 -15.37
N ALA A 138 7.46 -3.76 -14.28
CA ALA A 138 6.24 -4.56 -14.27
C ALA A 138 5.13 -3.98 -15.15
N LEU A 139 5.10 -2.66 -15.35
CA LEU A 139 4.19 -1.96 -16.26
C LEU A 139 4.71 -1.86 -17.70
N GLY A 140 5.96 -2.24 -17.96
CA GLY A 140 6.61 -2.10 -19.26
C GLY A 140 6.99 -0.66 -19.60
N VAL A 141 7.19 0.21 -18.59
CA VAL A 141 7.59 1.60 -18.72
C VAL A 141 8.81 1.90 -17.85
N GLU A 142 9.47 3.01 -18.14
CA GLU A 142 10.55 3.54 -17.31
C GLU A 142 10.08 4.86 -16.68
N PHE A 143 10.21 4.95 -15.36
CA PHE A 143 9.90 6.17 -14.63
C PHE A 143 11.17 6.97 -14.41
N ASP A 144 11.11 8.27 -14.71
CA ASP A 144 12.18 9.19 -14.39
C ASP A 144 12.08 9.61 -12.92
N ASP A 145 13.03 9.17 -12.10
CA ASP A 145 13.11 9.47 -10.68
C ASP A 145 14.28 10.44 -10.34
N GLU A 146 14.97 10.99 -11.31
CA GLU A 146 16.21 11.75 -11.09
C GLU A 146 15.95 13.02 -10.27
N GLU A 147 15.00 13.84 -10.69
CA GLU A 147 14.68 15.10 -10.01
C GLU A 147 14.13 14.88 -8.59
N PRO A 148 13.10 14.03 -8.35
CA PRO A 148 12.60 13.78 -7.00
C PRO A 148 13.65 13.16 -6.10
N ARG A 149 14.48 12.25 -6.61
CA ARG A 149 15.57 11.64 -5.86
C ARG A 149 16.58 12.67 -5.41
N LYS A 150 17.05 13.51 -6.33
CA LYS A 150 18.01 14.58 -6.02
C LYS A 150 17.42 15.57 -5.01
N ALA A 151 16.17 15.97 -5.17
CA ALA A 151 15.50 16.86 -4.23
C ALA A 151 15.44 16.26 -2.82
N ALA A 152 15.18 14.96 -2.69
CA ALA A 152 15.17 14.25 -1.42
C ALA A 152 16.58 14.16 -0.81
N GLU A 153 17.62 13.85 -1.59
CA GLU A 153 19.02 13.81 -1.15
C GLU A 153 19.48 15.20 -0.66
N ASP A 154 19.17 16.25 -1.41
CA ASP A 154 19.50 17.63 -1.06
C ASP A 154 18.77 18.07 0.23
N ALA A 155 17.51 17.67 0.42
CA ALA A 155 16.75 17.96 1.63
C ALA A 155 17.38 17.28 2.87
N VAL A 156 17.79 16.02 2.75
CA VAL A 156 18.48 15.28 3.81
C VAL A 156 19.82 15.94 4.13
N ALA A 157 20.62 16.31 3.12
CA ALA A 157 21.91 16.97 3.30
C ALA A 157 21.75 18.33 4.02
N LYS A 158 20.82 19.16 3.54
CA LYS A 158 20.50 20.46 4.14
C LYS A 158 20.05 20.35 5.60
N PHE A 159 19.19 19.37 5.89
CA PHE A 159 18.75 19.15 7.26
C PHE A 159 19.90 18.73 8.16
N ARG A 160 20.77 17.83 7.69
CA ARG A 160 21.96 17.39 8.44
C ARG A 160 22.94 18.54 8.72
N GLU A 161 23.17 19.43 7.75
CA GLU A 161 24.02 20.62 7.95
C GLU A 161 23.43 21.58 8.98
N SER A 162 22.12 21.82 8.92
CA SER A 162 21.45 22.73 9.86
C SER A 162 21.26 22.13 11.27
N HIS A 163 21.26 20.79 11.40
CA HIS A 163 21.04 20.07 12.64
C HIS A 163 22.07 18.95 12.87
N PRO A 164 23.36 19.27 12.99
CA PRO A 164 24.43 18.26 13.00
C PRO A 164 24.37 17.31 14.20
N ASN A 165 23.69 17.70 15.27
CA ASN A 165 23.53 16.90 16.48
C ASN A 165 22.13 16.29 16.62
N ALA A 166 21.30 16.31 15.57
CA ALA A 166 19.96 15.76 15.63
C ALA A 166 19.99 14.30 16.05
N ALA A 167 19.10 13.95 16.96
CA ALA A 167 18.84 12.58 17.39
C ALA A 167 17.33 12.34 17.37
N PHE A 168 16.93 11.14 16.95
CA PHE A 168 15.53 10.77 16.76
C PHE A 168 15.18 9.58 17.63
N ALA A 169 14.10 9.70 18.40
CA ALA A 169 13.39 8.55 18.94
C ALA A 169 12.25 8.20 17.96
N VAL A 170 12.26 6.97 17.46
CA VAL A 170 11.28 6.51 16.47
C VAL A 170 10.26 5.62 17.15
N GLY A 171 8.98 5.94 17.01
CA GLY A 171 7.89 5.20 17.66
C GLY A 171 6.91 4.57 16.67
N GLU A 172 6.18 3.57 17.14
CA GLU A 172 5.20 2.82 16.36
C GLU A 172 3.93 3.62 15.98
N TRP A 173 3.75 4.80 16.56
CA TRP A 173 2.66 5.72 16.19
C TRP A 173 2.88 6.44 14.87
N MET A 174 4.06 6.32 14.30
CA MET A 174 4.28 6.80 12.95
C MET A 174 3.48 5.97 11.94
N ASN A 175 3.02 6.60 10.90
CA ASN A 175 2.27 5.93 9.84
C ASN A 175 3.23 5.22 8.87
N GLY A 176 3.88 4.17 9.32
CA GLY A 176 4.85 3.38 8.53
C GLY A 176 5.64 2.42 9.41
N ASP A 177 6.67 1.81 8.85
CA ASP A 177 7.57 0.91 9.56
C ASP A 177 8.63 1.71 10.36
N PRO A 178 8.61 1.66 11.71
CA PRO A 178 9.57 2.37 12.54
C PRO A 178 11.02 1.89 12.36
N PHE A 179 11.23 0.62 12.05
CA PHE A 179 12.56 0.05 11.85
C PHE A 179 13.15 0.49 10.50
N GLU A 180 12.33 0.56 9.46
CA GLU A 180 12.76 1.06 8.15
C GLU A 180 13.12 2.54 8.22
N LEU A 181 12.31 3.38 8.93
CA LEU A 181 12.64 4.78 9.15
C LEU A 181 13.92 4.93 9.98
N ALA A 182 14.05 4.17 11.06
CA ALA A 182 15.26 4.23 11.90
C ALA A 182 16.52 3.86 11.10
N LEU A 183 16.43 2.81 10.27
CA LEU A 183 17.54 2.43 9.39
C LEU A 183 17.85 3.52 8.35
N ALA A 184 16.86 4.14 7.77
CA ALA A 184 17.04 5.26 6.84
C ALA A 184 17.75 6.43 7.53
N LEU A 185 17.30 6.84 8.72
CA LEU A 185 17.91 7.91 9.49
C LEU A 185 19.39 7.62 9.83
N VAL A 186 19.69 6.39 10.25
CA VAL A 186 21.07 5.97 10.54
C VAL A 186 21.93 6.02 9.27
N ARG A 187 21.42 5.56 8.14
CA ARG A 187 22.13 5.63 6.85
C ARG A 187 22.37 7.06 6.37
N TYR A 188 21.47 7.98 6.70
CA TYR A 188 21.65 9.41 6.42
C TYR A 188 22.57 10.12 7.41
N GLY A 189 23.15 9.38 8.38
CA GLY A 189 24.12 9.90 9.33
C GLY A 189 23.50 10.53 10.58
N PHE A 190 22.23 10.30 10.86
CA PHE A 190 21.58 10.75 12.09
C PHE A 190 21.72 9.73 13.21
N ARG A 191 21.60 10.20 14.44
CA ARG A 191 21.58 9.35 15.63
C ARG A 191 20.14 8.88 15.91
N VAL A 192 19.98 7.57 16.13
CA VAL A 192 18.71 6.98 16.55
C VAL A 192 18.95 6.17 17.82
N PRO A 193 18.91 6.81 19.01
CA PRO A 193 19.17 6.15 20.29
C PRO A 193 18.05 5.18 20.70
N GLU A 194 16.82 5.40 20.24
CA GLU A 194 15.65 4.66 20.70
C GLU A 194 14.69 4.37 19.55
N ILE A 195 14.19 3.13 19.52
CA ILE A 195 13.13 2.69 18.61
C ILE A 195 12.07 1.99 19.45
N TYR A 196 10.84 2.46 19.37
CA TYR A 196 9.67 1.86 20.02
C TYR A 196 8.82 1.16 18.98
N GLY A 197 8.82 -0.15 18.98
CA GLY A 197 8.07 -0.96 18.03
C GLY A 197 8.08 -2.42 18.42
N THR A 198 7.15 -3.19 17.88
CA THR A 198 7.05 -4.62 18.10
C THR A 198 7.63 -5.37 16.90
N LEU A 199 8.66 -6.17 17.14
CA LEU A 199 9.10 -7.18 16.19
C LEU A 199 8.23 -8.42 16.39
N SER A 200 7.33 -8.70 15.47
CA SER A 200 6.62 -9.97 15.47
C SER A 200 7.36 -10.99 14.60
N GLY A 201 7.41 -12.25 15.02
CA GLY A 201 8.06 -13.33 14.26
C GLY A 201 7.39 -13.62 12.89
N GLU A 202 6.19 -13.10 12.66
CA GLU A 202 5.43 -13.17 11.41
C GLU A 202 5.35 -11.81 10.73
N ASN A 203 6.45 -11.20 10.49
CA ASN A 203 6.70 -9.79 10.24
C ASN A 203 6.27 -9.22 8.92
N PHE A 204 5.25 -9.70 8.39
CA PHE A 204 4.80 -9.32 7.08
C PHE A 204 3.95 -8.06 7.03
N ILE A 205 3.65 -7.43 8.15
CA ILE A 205 2.85 -6.19 8.15
C ILE A 205 3.74 -4.95 8.08
N TYR A 206 4.97 -5.01 8.63
CA TYR A 206 5.83 -3.83 8.77
C TYR A 206 7.28 -4.03 8.28
N VAL A 207 7.58 -5.13 7.62
CA VAL A 207 8.94 -5.41 7.10
C VAL A 207 8.95 -5.44 5.58
#